data_ee5476a5d8033fd92ba6eac56786b483
#
_entry.id   ee5476a5d8033fd92ba6eac56786b483
#
_cell.length_a   1.000
_cell.length_b   1.000
_cell.length_c   1.000
_cell.angle_alpha   90.00
_cell.angle_beta   90.00
_cell.angle_gamma   90.00
#
_symmetry.space_group_name_H-M   'P 1'
#
loop_
_entity.id
_entity.type
_entity.pdbx_description
1 polymer ?
#
loop_
_entity_poly.entity_id
_entity_poly.type
_entity_poly.pdbx_seq_one_letter_code
_entity_poly.pdbx_strand_id
1 'polypeptide(L)'
;MAARYDRGMPPDPAQALESRPRRGLLIVAEGLDGSGKSATVEGIGRWLERRGRKVRIVAWEPSELVTRAAADPRSRTALTARVAALLAAADAQHRIGLPVARRLERDEVVLADRYGWTAIAREVARGLELDWAVNLHQSLPVPDLILYHRGDAGSAIERALATRPPSVRSAAVGAAYGQLVERLLATFEALAERSRRGAGTPWSSPVLALDVHADPAANARLARDAVRALVEPSGARRPA
;
A
#
# COMPACT_ATOMS: atom_id res chain seq x y z
N MET A 1 -27.10 -23.32 29.47
CA MET A 1 -25.64 -23.50 29.39
C MET A 1 -25.04 -22.37 28.54
N ALA A 2 -25.15 -21.13 29.03
CA ALA A 2 -24.71 -19.92 28.33
C ALA A 2 -24.15 -18.93 29.35
N ALA A 3 -22.99 -19.26 29.93
CA ALA A 3 -22.32 -18.36 30.84
C ALA A 3 -20.85 -18.76 30.91
N ARG A 4 -20.03 -18.28 29.97
CA ARG A 4 -18.54 -18.24 30.08
C ARG A 4 -17.84 -17.50 28.91
N TYR A 5 -18.36 -16.37 28.47
CA TYR A 5 -17.65 -15.55 27.51
C TYR A 5 -17.40 -14.10 27.97
N ASP A 6 -17.54 -13.85 29.27
CA ASP A 6 -17.19 -12.55 29.87
C ASP A 6 -15.88 -12.67 30.68
N ARG A 7 -14.85 -13.16 30.07
CA ARG A 7 -13.49 -12.74 30.42
C ARG A 7 -13.16 -11.61 29.48
N GLY A 8 -13.13 -10.40 30.04
CA GLY A 8 -12.85 -9.18 29.31
C GLY A 8 -11.81 -9.42 28.24
N MET A 9 -12.20 -9.30 26.99
CA MET A 9 -11.27 -9.36 25.87
C MET A 9 -10.16 -8.36 26.16
N PRO A 10 -8.87 -8.73 26.07
CA PRO A 10 -7.82 -7.76 26.23
C PRO A 10 -8.09 -6.60 25.24
N PRO A 11 -7.78 -5.36 25.62
CA PRO A 11 -8.01 -4.22 24.74
C PRO A 11 -7.40 -4.52 23.37
N ASP A 12 -8.14 -4.18 22.33
CA ASP A 12 -7.70 -4.40 20.93
C ASP A 12 -6.26 -3.88 20.80
N PRO A 13 -5.30 -4.73 20.44
CA PRO A 13 -3.92 -4.28 20.26
C PRO A 13 -3.78 -3.13 19.27
N ALA A 14 -4.72 -3.01 18.31
CA ALA A 14 -4.78 -1.89 17.37
C ALA A 14 -5.13 -0.57 18.10
N GLN A 15 -6.14 -0.56 18.98
CA GLN A 15 -6.52 0.63 19.76
C GLN A 15 -5.41 1.05 20.74
N ALA A 16 -4.71 0.08 21.34
CA ALA A 16 -3.57 0.37 22.23
C ALA A 16 -2.39 0.98 21.47
N LEU A 17 -2.25 0.70 20.17
CA LEU A 17 -1.19 1.24 19.30
C LEU A 17 -1.55 2.65 18.77
N GLU A 18 -2.83 2.95 18.54
CA GLU A 18 -3.30 4.27 18.09
C GLU A 18 -3.05 5.38 19.13
N SER A 19 -3.01 5.04 20.42
CA SER A 19 -2.83 6.00 21.52
C SER A 19 -1.36 6.36 21.83
N ARG A 20 -0.38 5.67 21.23
CA ARG A 20 1.04 5.93 21.49
C ARG A 20 1.65 6.91 20.48
N PRO A 21 2.43 7.91 20.92
CA PRO A 21 3.11 8.80 20.00
C PRO A 21 4.09 8.01 19.14
N ARG A 22 3.83 7.94 17.83
CA ARG A 22 4.74 7.30 16.88
C ARG A 22 5.90 8.25 16.57
N ARG A 23 7.12 7.74 16.60
CA ARG A 23 8.35 8.48 16.29
C ARG A 23 8.90 8.09 14.92
N GLY A 24 8.64 6.86 14.48
CA GLY A 24 9.06 6.33 13.18
C GLY A 24 8.25 6.90 12.02
N LEU A 25 8.75 6.68 10.80
CA LEU A 25 8.15 7.16 9.56
C LEU A 25 7.66 6.00 8.70
N LEU A 26 6.47 6.12 8.14
CA LEU A 26 5.92 5.21 7.14
C LEU A 26 5.87 5.89 5.77
N ILE A 27 6.66 5.39 4.84
CA ILE A 27 6.74 5.85 3.47
C ILE A 27 6.29 4.71 2.56
N VAL A 28 5.31 4.96 1.70
CA VAL A 28 4.76 3.92 0.85
C VAL A 28 4.95 4.24 -0.63
N ALA A 29 5.22 3.25 -1.44
CA ALA A 29 5.25 3.35 -2.90
C ALA A 29 4.00 2.68 -3.48
N GLU A 30 3.20 3.44 -4.23
CA GLU A 30 1.93 2.99 -4.82
C GLU A 30 1.91 3.19 -6.33
N GLY A 31 1.07 2.45 -7.04
CA GLY A 31 0.92 2.52 -8.49
C GLY A 31 0.82 1.14 -9.15
N LEU A 32 0.71 1.13 -10.48
CA LEU A 32 0.53 -0.07 -11.30
C LEU A 32 1.75 -1.02 -11.26
N ASP A 33 1.56 -2.25 -11.68
CA ASP A 33 2.64 -3.25 -11.80
C ASP A 33 3.70 -2.78 -12.80
N GLY A 34 4.98 -3.06 -12.50
CA GLY A 34 6.10 -2.67 -13.37
C GLY A 34 6.43 -1.16 -13.38
N SER A 35 5.86 -0.34 -12.49
CA SER A 35 6.09 1.10 -12.44
C SER A 35 7.38 1.54 -11.73
N GLY A 36 8.21 0.59 -11.24
CA GLY A 36 9.49 0.93 -10.59
C GLY A 36 9.43 1.12 -9.07
N LYS A 37 8.31 0.81 -8.41
CA LYS A 37 8.13 0.96 -6.96
C LYS A 37 9.22 0.26 -6.14
N SER A 38 9.45 -1.04 -6.41
CA SER A 38 10.44 -1.85 -5.68
C SER A 38 11.83 -1.24 -5.76
N ALA A 39 12.26 -0.79 -6.96
CA ALA A 39 13.56 -0.13 -7.14
C ALA A 39 13.65 1.19 -6.35
N THR A 40 12.57 1.96 -6.30
CA THR A 40 12.49 3.20 -5.51
C THR A 40 12.59 2.90 -4.01
N VAL A 41 11.80 1.95 -3.50
CA VAL A 41 11.81 1.54 -2.09
C VAL A 41 13.19 1.03 -1.67
N GLU A 42 13.80 0.14 -2.44
CA GLU A 42 15.15 -0.36 -2.16
C GLU A 42 16.22 0.73 -2.23
N GLY A 43 16.12 1.62 -3.23
CA GLY A 43 17.05 2.73 -3.38
C GLY A 43 17.01 3.70 -2.19
N ILE A 44 15.81 4.04 -1.70
CA ILE A 44 15.60 4.84 -0.50
C ILE A 44 16.10 4.08 0.74
N GLY A 45 15.79 2.79 0.86
CA GLY A 45 16.22 1.95 1.97
C GLY A 45 17.74 1.98 2.15
N ARG A 46 18.48 1.62 1.09
CA ARG A 46 19.96 1.68 1.10
C ARG A 46 20.51 3.07 1.40
N TRP A 47 19.83 4.12 0.93
CA TRP A 47 20.24 5.50 1.20
C TRP A 47 20.06 5.89 2.69
N LEU A 48 18.97 5.47 3.34
CA LEU A 48 18.68 5.69 4.76
C LEU A 48 19.61 4.88 5.67
N GLU A 49 19.86 3.59 5.35
CA GLU A 49 20.76 2.72 6.09
C GLU A 49 22.19 3.27 6.14
N ARG A 50 22.70 3.79 5.00
CA ARG A 50 24.00 4.48 4.97
C ARG A 50 24.07 5.71 5.85
N ARG A 51 22.93 6.25 6.30
CA ARG A 51 22.80 7.36 7.26
C ARG A 51 22.51 6.90 8.68
N GLY A 52 22.66 5.60 8.95
CA GLY A 52 22.46 5.02 10.28
C GLY A 52 20.99 4.90 10.71
N ARG A 53 20.03 5.08 9.79
CA ARG A 53 18.60 4.88 10.10
C ARG A 53 18.27 3.40 10.12
N LYS A 54 17.45 2.98 11.09
CA LYS A 54 16.87 1.63 11.10
C LYS A 54 15.74 1.58 10.08
N VAL A 55 15.92 0.78 9.04
CA VAL A 55 14.95 0.65 7.93
C VAL A 55 14.32 -0.74 7.92
N ARG A 56 13.03 -0.79 7.63
CA ARG A 56 12.33 -2.03 7.32
C ARG A 56 11.54 -1.89 6.04
N ILE A 57 11.81 -2.76 5.10
CA ILE A 57 10.99 -2.88 3.88
C ILE A 57 9.90 -3.93 4.15
N VAL A 58 8.66 -3.60 3.78
CA VAL A 58 7.51 -4.49 3.77
C VAL A 58 6.89 -4.48 2.37
N ALA A 59 6.39 -5.62 1.92
CA ALA A 59 5.68 -5.75 0.66
C ALA A 59 4.24 -6.20 0.92
N TRP A 60 3.30 -5.60 0.17
CA TRP A 60 1.91 -6.01 0.21
C TRP A 60 1.70 -7.24 -0.67
N GLU A 61 1.72 -8.40 -0.06
CA GLU A 61 1.40 -9.67 -0.70
C GLU A 61 0.33 -10.40 0.11
N PRO A 62 -0.69 -10.99 -0.54
CA PRO A 62 -1.67 -11.79 0.19
C PRO A 62 -1.00 -13.02 0.81
N SER A 63 -1.46 -13.41 2.01
CA SER A 63 -0.97 -14.63 2.64
C SER A 63 -1.35 -15.89 1.86
N GLU A 64 -0.68 -16.97 2.19
CA GLU A 64 -1.03 -18.29 1.66
C GLU A 64 -2.48 -18.67 2.00
N LEU A 65 -2.99 -18.27 3.17
CA LEU A 65 -4.39 -18.47 3.56
C LEU A 65 -5.36 -17.80 2.57
N VAL A 66 -5.15 -16.52 2.26
CA VAL A 66 -5.97 -15.77 1.30
C VAL A 66 -5.82 -16.33 -0.10
N THR A 67 -4.59 -16.65 -0.50
CA THR A 67 -4.29 -17.20 -1.83
C THR A 67 -4.94 -18.56 -2.03
N ARG A 68 -4.84 -19.45 -1.03
CA ARG A 68 -5.50 -20.77 -1.07
C ARG A 68 -7.02 -20.65 -1.08
N ALA A 69 -7.61 -19.77 -0.25
CA ALA A 69 -9.05 -19.56 -0.25
C ALA A 69 -9.55 -19.05 -1.61
N ALA A 70 -8.79 -18.17 -2.27
CA ALA A 70 -9.12 -17.67 -3.60
C ALA A 70 -8.92 -18.72 -4.72
N ALA A 71 -8.02 -19.66 -4.55
CA ALA A 71 -7.70 -20.70 -5.54
C ALA A 71 -8.63 -21.92 -5.46
N ASP A 72 -9.27 -22.20 -4.31
CA ASP A 72 -10.14 -23.35 -4.14
C ASP A 72 -11.41 -23.22 -5.01
N PRO A 73 -11.66 -24.15 -5.95
CA PRO A 73 -12.88 -24.16 -6.77
C PRO A 73 -14.18 -24.14 -5.96
N ARG A 74 -14.17 -24.75 -4.77
CA ARG A 74 -15.33 -24.79 -3.88
C ARG A 74 -15.63 -23.42 -3.26
N SER A 75 -14.61 -22.60 -3.09
CA SER A 75 -14.73 -21.24 -2.54
C SER A 75 -15.19 -20.23 -3.60
N ARG A 76 -15.04 -20.51 -4.90
CA ARG A 76 -15.38 -19.58 -5.99
C ARG A 76 -16.83 -19.10 -5.97
N THR A 77 -17.76 -19.94 -5.56
CA THR A 77 -19.19 -19.59 -5.45
C THR A 77 -19.53 -18.92 -4.13
N ALA A 78 -18.73 -19.14 -3.09
CA ALA A 78 -18.93 -18.58 -1.75
C ALA A 78 -18.18 -17.27 -1.51
N LEU A 79 -17.04 -17.03 -2.20
CA LEU A 79 -16.25 -15.84 -2.09
C LEU A 79 -16.80 -14.72 -2.99
N THR A 80 -17.82 -14.04 -2.52
CA THR A 80 -18.23 -12.77 -3.14
C THR A 80 -17.08 -11.77 -3.06
N ALA A 81 -17.07 -10.74 -3.92
CA ALA A 81 -16.05 -9.68 -3.89
C ALA A 81 -15.90 -9.08 -2.48
N ARG A 82 -17.01 -8.93 -1.76
CA ARG A 82 -17.05 -8.36 -0.40
C ARG A 82 -16.42 -9.30 0.63
N VAL A 83 -16.70 -10.60 0.57
CA VAL A 83 -16.07 -11.59 1.47
C VAL A 83 -14.58 -11.69 1.22
N ALA A 84 -14.15 -11.70 -0.04
CA ALA A 84 -12.74 -11.70 -0.40
C ALA A 84 -12.00 -10.44 0.11
N ALA A 85 -12.64 -9.26 0.02
CA ALA A 85 -12.09 -8.02 0.55
C ALA A 85 -11.94 -8.04 2.08
N LEU A 86 -12.94 -8.53 2.80
CA LEU A 86 -12.88 -8.68 4.27
C LEU A 86 -11.73 -9.60 4.71
N LEU A 87 -11.55 -10.75 4.02
CA LEU A 87 -10.44 -11.66 4.28
C LEU A 87 -9.09 -10.99 4.00
N ALA A 88 -8.98 -10.28 2.87
CA ALA A 88 -7.76 -9.56 2.51
C ALA A 88 -7.43 -8.45 3.51
N ALA A 89 -8.44 -7.72 4.01
CA ALA A 89 -8.26 -6.66 5.00
C ALA A 89 -7.81 -7.21 6.36
N ALA A 90 -8.42 -8.32 6.82
CA ALA A 90 -8.01 -8.99 8.05
C ALA A 90 -6.57 -9.50 7.97
N ASP A 91 -6.19 -10.13 6.84
CA ASP A 91 -4.83 -10.57 6.59
C ASP A 91 -3.84 -9.40 6.55
N ALA A 92 -4.19 -8.32 5.88
CA ALA A 92 -3.39 -7.11 5.80
C ALA A 92 -3.17 -6.47 7.19
N GLN A 93 -4.21 -6.36 7.99
CA GLN A 93 -4.11 -5.83 9.35
C GLN A 93 -3.17 -6.69 10.21
N HIS A 94 -3.31 -8.02 10.15
CA HIS A 94 -2.48 -8.94 10.92
C HIS A 94 -1.01 -8.93 10.48
N ARG A 95 -0.75 -9.02 9.18
CA ARG A 95 0.60 -9.21 8.63
C ARG A 95 1.37 -7.91 8.37
N ILE A 96 0.66 -6.81 8.16
CA ILE A 96 1.24 -5.51 7.80
C ILE A 96 0.90 -4.46 8.83
N GLY A 97 -0.38 -4.21 9.10
CA GLY A 97 -0.82 -3.13 9.97
C GLY A 97 -0.18 -3.17 11.36
N LEU A 98 -0.37 -4.25 12.10
CA LEU A 98 0.18 -4.42 13.45
C LEU A 98 1.72 -4.45 13.49
N PRO A 99 2.43 -5.19 12.61
CA PRO A 99 3.88 -5.13 12.56
C PRO A 99 4.45 -3.76 12.20
N VAL A 100 3.82 -3.03 11.27
CA VAL A 100 4.22 -1.66 10.91
C VAL A 100 4.05 -0.73 12.11
N ALA A 101 2.88 -0.72 12.75
CA ALA A 101 2.61 0.13 13.91
C ALA A 101 3.66 -0.05 15.02
N ARG A 102 4.02 -1.30 15.36
CA ARG A 102 5.05 -1.62 16.36
C ARG A 102 6.43 -1.10 15.99
N ARG A 103 6.78 -1.02 14.70
CA ARG A 103 8.07 -0.50 14.22
C ARG A 103 8.12 1.02 14.30
N LEU A 104 6.99 1.67 13.98
CA LEU A 104 6.86 3.12 14.08
C LEU A 104 7.01 3.59 15.55
N GLU A 105 6.55 2.81 16.53
CA GLU A 105 6.79 3.07 17.94
C GLU A 105 8.28 2.99 18.33
N ARG A 106 9.07 2.21 17.61
CA ARG A 106 10.51 2.00 17.85
C ARG A 106 11.42 2.96 17.09
N ASP A 107 10.86 4.02 16.54
CA ASP A 107 11.58 5.01 15.72
C ASP A 107 12.26 4.40 14.46
N GLU A 108 11.65 3.34 13.91
CA GLU A 108 12.12 2.75 12.66
C GLU A 108 11.48 3.47 11.46
N VAL A 109 12.19 3.52 10.33
CA VAL A 109 11.61 3.93 9.05
C VAL A 109 11.08 2.69 8.34
N VAL A 110 9.78 2.67 8.08
CA VAL A 110 9.13 1.60 7.33
C VAL A 110 8.90 2.07 5.89
N LEU A 111 9.41 1.31 4.95
CA LEU A 111 9.20 1.51 3.51
C LEU A 111 8.28 0.39 3.01
N ALA A 112 7.13 0.75 2.45
CA ALA A 112 6.19 -0.24 1.93
C ALA A 112 6.18 -0.25 0.39
N ASP A 113 6.45 -1.41 -0.21
CA ASP A 113 6.19 -1.68 -1.63
C ASP A 113 4.77 -2.16 -1.78
N ARG A 114 3.88 -1.28 -2.17
CA ARG A 114 2.42 -1.38 -2.11
C ARG A 114 1.89 -1.34 -0.66
N TYR A 115 0.73 -0.73 -0.52
CA TYR A 115 0.06 -0.59 0.76
C TYR A 115 -1.46 -0.48 0.59
N GLY A 116 -2.12 0.35 1.37
CA GLY A 116 -3.57 0.47 1.39
C GLY A 116 -4.20 0.90 0.07
N TRP A 117 -3.54 1.78 -0.72
CA TRP A 117 -4.08 2.20 -2.01
C TRP A 117 -4.16 1.03 -3.01
N THR A 118 -3.15 0.16 -3.03
CA THR A 118 -3.18 -1.05 -3.87
C THR A 118 -4.31 -1.99 -3.46
N ALA A 119 -4.60 -2.15 -2.16
CA ALA A 119 -5.71 -2.97 -1.69
C ALA A 119 -7.05 -2.38 -2.14
N ILE A 120 -7.28 -1.09 -1.83
CA ILE A 120 -8.49 -0.36 -2.21
C ILE A 120 -8.72 -0.42 -3.73
N ALA A 121 -7.68 -0.15 -4.53
CA ALA A 121 -7.80 -0.17 -5.98
C ALA A 121 -8.20 -1.56 -6.52
N ARG A 122 -7.64 -2.64 -5.95
CA ARG A 122 -8.01 -4.01 -6.32
C ARG A 122 -9.46 -4.37 -5.95
N GLU A 123 -9.96 -3.85 -4.84
CA GLU A 123 -11.32 -4.06 -4.38
C GLU A 123 -12.33 -3.30 -5.24
N VAL A 124 -12.07 -2.03 -5.54
CA VAL A 124 -12.88 -1.21 -6.44
C VAL A 124 -12.89 -1.81 -7.86
N ALA A 125 -11.75 -2.31 -8.34
CA ALA A 125 -11.67 -2.98 -9.63
C ALA A 125 -12.52 -4.27 -9.71
N ARG A 126 -12.85 -4.88 -8.56
CA ARG A 126 -13.79 -6.00 -8.44
C ARG A 126 -15.26 -5.57 -8.27
N GLY A 127 -15.54 -4.27 -8.35
CA GLY A 127 -16.90 -3.71 -8.30
C GLY A 127 -17.36 -3.28 -6.91
N LEU A 128 -16.46 -3.12 -5.93
CA LEU A 128 -16.81 -2.56 -4.63
C LEU A 128 -16.76 -1.03 -4.67
N GLU A 129 -17.61 -0.41 -3.84
CA GLU A 129 -17.66 1.05 -3.70
C GLU A 129 -16.35 1.58 -3.08
N LEU A 130 -15.86 2.71 -3.61
CA LEU A 130 -14.61 3.32 -3.17
C LEU A 130 -14.63 3.68 -1.69
N ASP A 131 -15.72 4.31 -1.20
CA ASP A 131 -15.82 4.73 0.21
C ASP A 131 -15.86 3.53 1.14
N TRP A 132 -16.54 2.46 0.74
CA TRP A 132 -16.55 1.22 1.50
C TRP A 132 -15.16 0.59 1.59
N ALA A 133 -14.42 0.53 0.47
CA ALA A 133 -13.06 0.00 0.43
C ALA A 133 -12.08 0.86 1.26
N VAL A 134 -12.20 2.18 1.20
CA VAL A 134 -11.40 3.11 2.03
C VAL A 134 -11.65 2.86 3.52
N ASN A 135 -12.92 2.76 3.93
CA ASN A 135 -13.30 2.51 5.33
C ASN A 135 -12.83 1.14 5.81
N LEU A 136 -12.81 0.12 4.95
CA LEU A 136 -12.35 -1.23 5.30
C LEU A 136 -10.88 -1.23 5.75
N HIS A 137 -10.05 -0.36 5.18
CA HIS A 137 -8.62 -0.28 5.49
C HIS A 137 -8.25 0.86 6.46
N GLN A 138 -9.22 1.52 7.09
CA GLN A 138 -8.98 2.70 7.95
C GLN A 138 -8.11 2.40 9.19
N SER A 139 -8.03 1.14 9.62
CA SER A 139 -7.22 0.72 10.76
C SER A 139 -5.73 0.54 10.44
N LEU A 140 -5.34 0.61 9.18
CA LEU A 140 -3.92 0.58 8.81
C LEU A 140 -3.24 1.90 9.19
N PRO A 141 -1.98 1.87 9.68
CA PRO A 141 -1.22 3.09 9.94
C PRO A 141 -1.18 4.04 8.75
N VAL A 142 -1.47 5.31 8.99
CA VAL A 142 -1.49 6.35 7.95
C VAL A 142 -0.06 6.67 7.52
N PRO A 143 0.28 6.65 6.21
CA PRO A 143 1.61 6.99 5.72
C PRO A 143 1.98 8.45 5.97
N ASP A 144 3.26 8.73 6.21
CA ASP A 144 3.82 10.09 6.25
C ASP A 144 4.07 10.64 4.85
N LEU A 145 4.27 9.75 3.88
CA LEU A 145 4.47 10.09 2.47
C LEU A 145 4.02 8.94 1.58
N ILE A 146 3.30 9.27 0.53
CA ILE A 146 2.95 8.36 -0.55
C ILE A 146 3.75 8.75 -1.80
N LEU A 147 4.60 7.85 -2.27
CA LEU A 147 5.29 7.94 -3.55
C LEU A 147 4.41 7.26 -4.60
N TYR A 148 3.63 8.07 -5.31
CA TYR A 148 2.72 7.57 -6.33
C TYR A 148 3.41 7.49 -7.69
N HIS A 149 3.73 6.28 -8.14
CA HIS A 149 4.27 6.01 -9.47
C HIS A 149 3.16 6.13 -10.50
N ARG A 150 2.98 7.34 -11.01
CA ARG A 150 1.94 7.72 -11.96
C ARG A 150 2.35 7.32 -13.35
N GLY A 151 1.52 6.52 -14.00
CA GLY A 151 1.71 6.07 -15.37
C GLY A 151 0.39 6.03 -16.14
N ASP A 152 0.43 5.51 -17.34
CA ASP A 152 -0.75 5.26 -18.18
C ASP A 152 -1.05 3.75 -18.28
N ALA A 153 -2.28 3.44 -18.68
CA ALA A 153 -2.75 2.07 -18.82
C ALA A 153 -2.01 1.33 -19.96
N GLY A 154 -1.72 2.00 -21.07
CA GLY A 154 -1.10 1.38 -22.24
C GLY A 154 0.26 0.79 -21.92
N SER A 155 1.18 1.60 -21.40
CA SER A 155 2.52 1.14 -21.02
C SER A 155 2.52 0.14 -19.85
N ALA A 156 1.55 0.21 -18.94
CA ALA A 156 1.40 -0.78 -17.88
C ALA A 156 0.97 -2.15 -18.44
N ILE A 157 0.01 -2.15 -19.36
CA ILE A 157 -0.47 -3.37 -20.05
C ILE A 157 0.67 -3.98 -20.87
N GLU A 158 1.38 -3.18 -21.64
CA GLU A 158 2.49 -3.62 -22.47
C GLU A 158 3.59 -4.29 -21.63
N ARG A 159 4.04 -3.67 -20.55
CA ARG A 159 5.02 -4.24 -19.62
C ARG A 159 4.54 -5.55 -18.98
N ALA A 160 3.28 -5.59 -18.55
CA ALA A 160 2.72 -6.79 -17.94
C ALA A 160 2.56 -7.94 -18.94
N LEU A 161 2.21 -7.65 -20.18
CA LEU A 161 2.13 -8.67 -21.24
C LEU A 161 3.52 -9.14 -21.68
N ALA A 162 4.53 -8.29 -21.68
CA ALA A 162 5.90 -8.65 -22.02
C ALA A 162 6.49 -9.72 -21.09
N THR A 163 6.11 -9.71 -19.82
CA THR A 163 6.59 -10.66 -18.80
C THR A 163 5.79 -11.95 -18.71
N ARG A 164 4.67 -12.09 -19.43
CA ARG A 164 3.80 -13.27 -19.38
C ARG A 164 4.14 -14.29 -20.50
N PRO A 165 3.89 -15.60 -20.25
CA PRO A 165 4.04 -16.62 -21.29
C PRO A 165 3.16 -16.33 -22.51
N PRO A 166 3.59 -16.71 -23.72
CA PRO A 166 2.81 -16.49 -24.95
C PRO A 166 1.39 -17.07 -24.92
N SER A 167 1.19 -18.17 -24.19
CA SER A 167 -0.11 -18.84 -24.02
C SER A 167 -1.16 -17.96 -23.31
N VAL A 168 -0.75 -16.92 -22.57
CA VAL A 168 -1.63 -16.00 -21.82
C VAL A 168 -1.82 -14.67 -22.55
N ARG A 169 -1.20 -14.49 -23.72
CA ARG A 169 -1.25 -13.25 -24.53
C ARG A 169 -2.41 -13.22 -25.54
N SER A 170 -3.48 -14.01 -25.33
CA SER A 170 -4.63 -13.96 -26.24
C SER A 170 -5.31 -12.58 -26.17
N ALA A 171 -5.90 -12.14 -27.30
CA ALA A 171 -6.57 -10.84 -27.40
C ALA A 171 -7.68 -10.65 -26.34
N ALA A 172 -8.44 -11.73 -26.05
CA ALA A 172 -9.49 -11.69 -25.03
C ALA A 172 -8.93 -11.48 -23.58
N VAL A 173 -7.83 -12.16 -23.24
CA VAL A 173 -7.14 -11.98 -21.95
C VAL A 173 -6.53 -10.58 -21.89
N GLY A 174 -5.98 -10.09 -22.98
CA GLY A 174 -5.46 -8.73 -23.09
C GLY A 174 -6.51 -7.66 -22.84
N ALA A 175 -7.70 -7.79 -23.45
CA ALA A 175 -8.80 -6.86 -23.28
C ALA A 175 -9.34 -6.83 -21.84
N ALA A 176 -9.57 -8.01 -21.24
CA ALA A 176 -10.01 -8.11 -19.85
C ALA A 176 -8.96 -7.54 -18.87
N TYR A 177 -7.68 -7.78 -19.13
CA TYR A 177 -6.60 -7.20 -18.35
C TYR A 177 -6.51 -5.68 -18.54
N GLY A 178 -6.71 -5.17 -19.75
CA GLY A 178 -6.78 -3.75 -20.04
C GLY A 178 -7.84 -3.03 -19.20
N GLN A 179 -9.06 -3.55 -19.19
CA GLN A 179 -10.14 -3.00 -18.37
C GLN A 179 -9.81 -3.01 -16.86
N LEU A 180 -9.15 -4.07 -16.38
CA LEU A 180 -8.69 -4.13 -15.00
C LEU A 180 -7.67 -3.02 -14.70
N VAL A 181 -6.67 -2.83 -15.57
CA VAL A 181 -5.62 -1.82 -15.40
C VAL A 181 -6.22 -0.41 -15.43
N GLU A 182 -7.16 -0.14 -16.33
CA GLU A 182 -7.87 1.15 -16.38
C GLU A 182 -8.64 1.45 -15.10
N ARG A 183 -9.34 0.46 -14.52
CA ARG A 183 -10.04 0.62 -13.24
C ARG A 183 -9.09 0.85 -12.08
N LEU A 184 -7.98 0.14 -12.04
CA LEU A 184 -6.93 0.35 -11.04
C LEU A 184 -6.37 1.78 -11.13
N LEU A 185 -6.03 2.23 -12.35
CA LEU A 185 -5.50 3.57 -12.57
C LEU A 185 -6.50 4.65 -12.16
N ALA A 186 -7.76 4.54 -12.59
CA ALA A 186 -8.81 5.47 -12.21
C ALA A 186 -8.97 5.56 -10.67
N THR A 187 -8.84 4.43 -9.97
CA THR A 187 -8.91 4.41 -8.51
C THR A 187 -7.69 5.06 -7.88
N PHE A 188 -6.47 4.83 -8.37
CA PHE A 188 -5.26 5.51 -7.87
C PHE A 188 -5.36 7.03 -8.06
N GLU A 189 -5.85 7.51 -9.21
CA GLU A 189 -6.06 8.94 -9.45
C GLU A 189 -7.11 9.52 -8.49
N ALA A 190 -8.22 8.82 -8.25
CA ALA A 190 -9.24 9.24 -7.30
C ALA A 190 -8.69 9.32 -5.86
N LEU A 191 -7.87 8.36 -5.44
CA LEU A 191 -7.20 8.36 -4.13
C LEU A 191 -6.19 9.51 -4.01
N ALA A 192 -5.41 9.76 -5.06
CA ALA A 192 -4.46 10.87 -5.10
C ALA A 192 -5.17 12.23 -5.01
N GLU A 193 -6.32 12.38 -5.68
CA GLU A 193 -7.14 13.58 -5.59
C GLU A 193 -7.75 13.77 -4.20
N ARG A 194 -8.28 12.71 -3.59
CA ARG A 194 -8.80 12.75 -2.20
C ARG A 194 -7.71 13.17 -1.21
N SER A 195 -6.52 12.62 -1.36
CA SER A 195 -5.37 12.96 -0.50
C SER A 195 -4.99 14.44 -0.62
N ARG A 196 -4.98 14.99 -1.84
CA ARG A 196 -4.69 16.43 -2.08
C ARG A 196 -5.74 17.36 -1.47
N ARG A 197 -7.00 16.96 -1.48
CA ARG A 197 -8.11 17.76 -0.91
C ARG A 197 -8.13 17.75 0.61
N GLY A 198 -7.34 16.94 1.28
CA GLY A 198 -7.32 16.83 2.73
C GLY A 198 -8.67 16.40 3.33
N ALA A 199 -9.48 15.68 2.57
CA ALA A 199 -10.89 15.41 2.86
C ALA A 199 -11.07 14.37 3.98
N GLY A 200 -10.49 14.59 5.18
CA GLY A 200 -10.87 13.89 6.42
C GLY A 200 -10.79 12.36 6.38
N THR A 201 -10.12 11.79 5.38
CA THR A 201 -9.95 10.35 5.25
C THR A 201 -8.69 9.91 5.99
N PRO A 202 -8.64 8.67 6.50
CA PRO A 202 -7.43 8.12 7.13
C PRO A 202 -6.20 8.10 6.21
N TRP A 203 -6.35 8.51 4.95
CA TRP A 203 -5.33 8.51 3.91
C TRP A 203 -4.98 9.92 3.39
N SER A 204 -5.21 10.97 4.17
CA SER A 204 -4.84 12.36 3.82
C SER A 204 -3.33 12.61 3.93
N SER A 205 -2.53 11.68 3.43
CA SER A 205 -1.07 11.75 3.44
C SER A 205 -0.55 12.64 2.32
N PRO A 206 0.58 13.33 2.49
CA PRO A 206 1.27 13.97 1.39
C PRO A 206 1.58 12.98 0.26
N VAL A 207 1.32 13.38 -0.98
CA VAL A 207 1.54 12.55 -2.17
C VAL A 207 2.58 13.23 -3.06
N LEU A 208 3.65 12.50 -3.35
CA LEU A 208 4.61 12.86 -4.40
C LEU A 208 4.35 11.97 -5.63
N ALA A 209 3.86 12.56 -6.71
CA ALA A 209 3.72 11.85 -7.98
C ALA A 209 5.08 11.73 -8.67
N LEU A 210 5.44 10.51 -9.05
CA LEU A 210 6.64 10.16 -9.83
C LEU A 210 6.17 9.69 -11.20
N ASP A 211 6.52 10.42 -12.25
CA ASP A 211 6.15 10.05 -13.61
C ASP A 211 6.97 8.84 -14.09
N VAL A 212 6.30 7.73 -14.41
CA VAL A 212 6.97 6.49 -14.86
C VAL A 212 7.67 6.63 -16.21
N HIS A 213 7.40 7.70 -16.97
CA HIS A 213 8.03 8.01 -18.25
C HIS A 213 9.23 8.96 -18.10
N ALA A 214 9.40 9.57 -16.93
CA ALA A 214 10.56 10.41 -16.65
C ALA A 214 11.83 9.56 -16.42
N ASP A 215 12.98 10.22 -16.48
CA ASP A 215 14.27 9.59 -16.15
C ASP A 215 14.21 8.95 -14.75
N PRO A 216 14.49 7.64 -14.65
CA PRO A 216 14.48 6.94 -13.36
C PRO A 216 15.41 7.57 -12.32
N ALA A 217 16.56 8.15 -12.75
CA ALA A 217 17.46 8.83 -11.84
C ALA A 217 16.90 10.16 -11.32
N ALA A 218 16.11 10.87 -12.12
CA ALA A 218 15.39 12.07 -11.69
C ALA A 218 14.32 11.71 -10.66
N ASN A 219 13.50 10.69 -10.92
CA ASN A 219 12.52 10.19 -9.96
C ASN A 219 13.17 9.74 -8.65
N ALA A 220 14.29 9.02 -8.71
CA ALA A 220 15.02 8.59 -7.53
C ALA A 220 15.59 9.79 -6.73
N ARG A 221 15.98 10.88 -7.38
CA ARG A 221 16.37 12.13 -6.70
C ARG A 221 15.17 12.77 -6.02
N LEU A 222 14.08 12.99 -6.74
CA LEU A 222 12.84 13.59 -6.19
C LEU A 222 12.34 12.81 -4.97
N ALA A 223 12.27 11.49 -5.07
CA ALA A 223 11.82 10.63 -3.96
C ALA A 223 12.75 10.76 -2.74
N ARG A 224 14.08 10.74 -2.94
CA ARG A 224 15.05 10.93 -1.85
C ARG A 224 14.98 12.30 -1.20
N ASP A 225 14.76 13.36 -1.98
CA ASP A 225 14.69 14.73 -1.46
C ASP A 225 13.42 14.92 -0.63
N ALA A 226 12.28 14.34 -1.05
CA ALA A 226 11.06 14.33 -0.26
C ALA A 226 11.23 13.55 1.06
N VAL A 227 11.88 12.38 1.03
CA VAL A 227 12.17 11.59 2.23
C VAL A 227 13.17 12.30 3.14
N ARG A 228 14.18 12.98 2.57
CA ARG A 228 15.13 13.78 3.35
C ARG A 228 14.42 14.87 4.15
N ALA A 229 13.48 15.58 3.55
CA ALA A 229 12.71 16.61 4.24
C ALA A 229 11.93 16.08 5.46
N LEU A 230 11.54 14.80 5.45
CA LEU A 230 10.87 14.15 6.58
C LEU A 230 11.84 13.68 7.68
N VAL A 231 13.00 13.15 7.30
CA VAL A 231 13.97 12.60 8.26
C VAL A 231 14.93 13.64 8.83
N GLU A 232 15.10 14.77 8.15
CA GLU A 232 15.97 15.90 8.50
C GLU A 232 15.14 17.20 8.48
N PRO A 233 14.11 17.36 9.33
CA PRO A 233 13.28 18.56 9.29
C PRO A 233 14.15 19.79 9.56
N SER A 234 14.06 20.79 8.67
CA SER A 234 14.79 22.05 8.79
C SER A 234 14.41 22.76 10.09
N GLY A 235 15.29 22.69 11.09
CA GLY A 235 15.10 23.36 12.40
C GLY A 235 15.52 22.58 13.63
N ALA A 236 15.78 21.29 13.54
CA ALA A 236 16.37 20.55 14.65
C ALA A 236 17.90 20.83 14.71
N ARG A 237 18.28 21.99 15.32
CA ARG A 237 19.68 22.15 15.80
C ARG A 237 19.96 20.99 16.75
N ARG A 238 20.91 20.12 16.40
CA ARG A 238 21.49 19.18 17.35
C ARG A 238 21.98 19.98 18.54
N PRO A 239 21.58 19.66 19.78
CA PRO A 239 22.30 20.20 20.93
C PRO A 239 23.74 19.70 20.85
N ALA A 240 24.66 20.61 21.05
CA ALA A 240 26.11 20.37 21.13
C ALA A 240 26.49 19.44 22.28
#